data_02f7a36992bee28166892dcad2fd033a
#
_entry.id   02f7a36992bee28166892dcad2fd033a
#
_cell.length_a   1.000
_cell.length_b   1.000
_cell.length_c   1.000
_cell.angle_alpha   90.00
_cell.angle_beta   90.00
_cell.angle_gamma   90.00
#
_symmetry.space_group_name_H-M   'P 1'
#
loop_
_entity.id
_entity.type
_entity.pdbx_description
1 polymer ?
#
loop_
_entity_poly.entity_id
_entity_poly.type
_entity_poly.pdbx_seq_one_letter_code
_entity_poly.pdbx_strand_id
1 'polypeptide(L)'
;MTAFLKSTWRASFLIAVVFAFVSSGRASVDDAQSFALQAAEPYVKEGFQIREDYWGGDLGVGEKKAVRQQLFKGNEYWFWLGTEVEAAKVSVHIYDSEGKLAEQPDSWQKGHFAAAHIMPKNTGSYFIIVEIEQSPEERTHWALVYGFR
;
A
#
# COMPACT_ATOMS: atom_id res chain seq x y z
N MET A 1 -4.94 47.20 65.88
CA MET A 1 -3.95 46.92 64.81
C MET A 1 -4.46 45.77 64.02
N THR A 2 -4.93 46.06 62.88
CA THR A 2 -5.44 45.01 61.94
C THR A 2 -4.34 44.55 61.08
N ALA A 3 -3.96 43.26 61.24
CA ALA A 3 -3.04 42.62 60.36
C ALA A 3 -3.78 42.33 59.07
N PHE A 4 -3.38 43.01 58.02
CA PHE A 4 -3.85 42.66 56.69
C PHE A 4 -3.14 41.40 56.22
N LEU A 5 -3.81 40.28 56.29
CA LEU A 5 -3.43 39.10 55.55
C LEU A 5 -3.71 39.36 54.06
N LYS A 6 -2.70 39.82 53.39
CA LYS A 6 -2.74 39.77 51.94
C LYS A 6 -2.65 38.31 51.53
N SER A 7 -3.80 37.71 51.36
CA SER A 7 -3.91 36.48 50.63
C SER A 7 -3.49 36.77 49.20
N THR A 8 -2.24 36.55 48.90
CA THR A 8 -1.80 36.47 47.53
C THR A 8 -2.31 35.16 47.01
N TRP A 9 -3.47 35.19 46.42
CA TRP A 9 -3.95 34.12 45.59
C TRP A 9 -3.06 34.08 44.37
N ARG A 10 -2.00 33.29 44.49
CA ARG A 10 -1.27 32.86 43.32
C ARG A 10 -2.20 31.91 42.58
N ALA A 11 -2.93 32.45 41.65
CA ALA A 11 -3.55 31.66 40.61
C ALA A 11 -2.41 30.99 39.85
N SER A 12 -2.09 29.80 40.27
CA SER A 12 -1.30 28.94 39.45
C SER A 12 -2.14 28.59 38.22
N PHE A 13 -1.93 29.36 37.18
CA PHE A 13 -2.35 28.95 35.85
C PHE A 13 -1.54 27.72 35.50
N LEU A 14 -2.07 26.59 35.87
CA LEU A 14 -1.71 25.32 35.27
C LEU A 14 -2.16 25.45 33.81
N ILE A 15 -1.25 25.94 32.97
CA ILE A 15 -1.36 25.75 31.54
C ILE A 15 -1.22 24.24 31.35
N ALA A 16 -2.35 23.57 31.36
CA ALA A 16 -2.43 22.24 30.80
C ALA A 16 -2.14 22.42 29.32
N VAL A 17 -0.88 22.28 28.97
CA VAL A 17 -0.47 22.05 27.57
C VAL A 17 -1.06 20.70 27.24
N VAL A 18 -2.27 20.70 26.76
CA VAL A 18 -2.85 19.57 26.07
C VAL A 18 -2.00 19.43 24.82
N PHE A 19 -0.97 18.60 24.92
CA PHE A 19 -0.38 18.02 23.72
C PHE A 19 -1.50 17.18 23.11
N ALA A 20 -2.31 17.82 22.29
CA ALA A 20 -3.07 17.10 21.30
C ALA A 20 -2.00 16.40 20.44
N PHE A 21 -1.70 15.17 20.78
CA PHE A 21 -1.11 14.26 19.83
C PHE A 21 -2.14 14.15 18.72
N VAL A 22 -2.04 15.05 17.76
CA VAL A 22 -2.58 14.80 16.45
C VAL A 22 -1.75 13.61 15.98
N SER A 23 -2.22 12.41 16.26
CA SER A 23 -1.82 11.26 15.50
C SER A 23 -2.29 11.57 14.10
N SER A 24 -1.47 12.28 13.33
CA SER A 24 -1.60 12.31 11.90
C SER A 24 -1.58 10.84 11.53
N GLY A 25 -2.75 10.30 11.13
CA GLY A 25 -2.85 8.92 10.72
C GLY A 25 -1.82 8.71 9.64
N ARG A 26 -0.64 8.22 10.04
CA ARG A 26 0.34 7.78 9.07
C ARG A 26 -0.30 6.61 8.40
N ALA A 27 -0.67 6.81 7.15
CA ALA A 27 -0.92 5.75 6.25
C ALA A 27 0.13 4.67 6.48
N SER A 28 -0.28 3.46 6.75
CA SER A 28 0.59 2.34 7.05
C SER A 28 0.54 1.34 5.91
N VAL A 29 1.50 0.44 5.87
CA VAL A 29 1.48 -0.71 4.97
C VAL A 29 0.23 -1.57 5.22
N ASP A 30 -0.22 -1.68 6.47
CA ASP A 30 -1.44 -2.42 6.82
C ASP A 30 -2.69 -1.79 6.21
N ASP A 31 -2.78 -0.45 6.20
CA ASP A 31 -3.87 0.26 5.53
C ASP A 31 -3.82 0.02 4.02
N ALA A 32 -2.64 0.10 3.42
CA ALA A 32 -2.44 -0.18 2.00
C ALA A 32 -2.82 -1.63 1.66
N GLN A 33 -2.48 -2.59 2.52
CA GLN A 33 -2.87 -4.00 2.36
C GLN A 33 -4.39 -4.16 2.32
N SER A 34 -5.11 -3.46 3.17
CA SER A 34 -6.57 -3.52 3.18
C SER A 34 -7.15 -3.08 1.84
N PHE A 35 -6.59 -2.05 1.21
CA PHE A 35 -7.00 -1.61 -0.12
C PHE A 35 -6.64 -2.62 -1.21
N ALA A 36 -5.44 -3.20 -1.16
CA ALA A 36 -5.05 -4.25 -2.10
C ALA A 36 -5.97 -5.47 -2.01
N LEU A 37 -6.34 -5.89 -0.81
CA LEU A 37 -7.30 -6.98 -0.59
C LEU A 37 -8.69 -6.61 -1.10
N GLN A 38 -9.09 -5.36 -0.98
CA GLN A 38 -10.36 -4.88 -1.55
C GLN A 38 -10.38 -5.01 -3.08
N ALA A 39 -9.27 -4.69 -3.74
CA ALA A 39 -9.13 -4.89 -5.19
C ALA A 39 -9.20 -6.37 -5.58
N ALA A 40 -8.71 -7.27 -4.73
CA ALA A 40 -8.71 -8.71 -4.96
C ALA A 40 -10.09 -9.38 -4.73
N GLU A 41 -10.96 -8.78 -3.96
CA GLU A 41 -12.22 -9.39 -3.51
C GLU A 41 -13.08 -9.97 -4.65
N PRO A 42 -13.32 -9.29 -5.79
CA PRO A 42 -14.11 -9.86 -6.88
C PRO A 42 -13.51 -11.14 -7.44
N TYR A 43 -12.21 -11.28 -7.41
CA TYR A 43 -11.48 -12.43 -7.95
C TYR A 43 -11.55 -13.65 -7.04
N VAL A 44 -11.67 -13.44 -5.72
CA VAL A 44 -11.92 -14.53 -4.77
C VAL A 44 -13.22 -15.27 -5.13
N LYS A 45 -14.24 -14.54 -5.54
CA LYS A 45 -15.52 -15.11 -5.99
C LYS A 45 -15.38 -15.92 -7.28
N GLU A 46 -14.35 -15.62 -8.06
CA GLU A 46 -14.02 -16.35 -9.30
C GLU A 46 -13.12 -17.57 -9.06
N GLY A 47 -12.76 -17.85 -7.80
CA GLY A 47 -11.99 -19.02 -7.42
C GLY A 47 -10.51 -18.78 -7.17
N PHE A 48 -10.04 -17.53 -7.18
CA PHE A 48 -8.66 -17.22 -6.81
C PHE A 48 -8.44 -17.36 -5.31
N GLN A 49 -7.34 -18.00 -4.95
CA GLN A 49 -6.89 -18.11 -3.57
C GLN A 49 -5.85 -17.04 -3.29
N ILE A 50 -6.16 -16.14 -2.36
CA ILE A 50 -5.23 -15.10 -1.95
C ILE A 50 -4.16 -15.70 -1.03
N ARG A 51 -2.90 -15.40 -1.32
CA ARG A 51 -1.78 -15.80 -0.47
C ARG A 51 -1.73 -14.92 0.77
N GLU A 52 -1.31 -15.48 1.90
CA GLU A 52 -1.17 -14.76 3.16
C GLU A 52 0.03 -13.81 3.14
N ASP A 53 1.10 -14.18 2.47
CA ASP A 53 2.28 -13.35 2.30
C ASP A 53 2.04 -12.26 1.27
N TYR A 54 2.53 -11.08 1.57
CA TYR A 54 2.40 -9.91 0.72
C TYR A 54 3.64 -9.03 0.84
N TRP A 55 3.78 -8.10 -0.08
CA TRP A 55 4.84 -7.09 -0.04
C TRP A 55 4.24 -5.73 0.27
N GLY A 56 5.03 -4.92 0.95
CA GLY A 56 4.65 -3.56 1.26
C GLY A 56 5.86 -2.70 1.56
N GLY A 57 5.64 -1.42 1.50
CA GLY A 57 6.67 -0.42 1.75
C GLY A 57 6.16 0.97 1.48
N ASP A 58 7.07 1.90 1.31
CA ASP A 58 6.77 3.24 0.86
C ASP A 58 7.66 3.63 -0.32
N LEU A 59 7.13 4.47 -1.18
CA LEU A 59 7.84 5.00 -2.35
C LEU A 59 7.53 6.48 -2.53
N GLY A 60 8.51 7.23 -3.03
CA GLY A 60 8.29 8.56 -3.58
C GLY A 60 7.71 8.48 -4.99
N VAL A 61 7.17 9.59 -5.47
CA VAL A 61 6.64 9.70 -6.84
C VAL A 61 7.75 9.41 -7.87
N GLY A 62 7.45 8.53 -8.81
CA GLY A 62 8.37 8.09 -9.85
C GLY A 62 9.34 6.99 -9.42
N GLU A 63 9.37 6.64 -8.14
CA GLU A 63 10.18 5.52 -7.65
C GLU A 63 9.49 4.19 -7.93
N LYS A 64 10.31 3.18 -8.17
CA LYS A 64 9.88 1.82 -8.46
C LYS A 64 10.46 0.82 -7.48
N LYS A 65 9.70 -0.22 -7.20
CA LYS A 65 10.17 -1.38 -6.45
C LYS A 65 9.94 -2.64 -7.26
N ALA A 66 10.99 -3.43 -7.42
CA ALA A 66 10.91 -4.75 -8.01
C ALA A 66 10.78 -5.79 -6.90
N VAL A 67 9.78 -6.65 -7.00
CA VAL A 67 9.68 -7.87 -6.20
C VAL A 67 9.84 -9.07 -7.12
N ARG A 68 10.59 -10.04 -6.64
CA ARG A 68 10.85 -11.28 -7.37
C ARG A 68 9.98 -12.38 -6.79
N GLN A 69 9.30 -13.09 -7.67
CA GLN A 69 8.47 -14.24 -7.29
C GLN A 69 8.63 -15.37 -8.27
N GLN A 70 8.76 -16.59 -7.76
CA GLN A 70 8.67 -17.77 -8.60
C GLN A 70 7.21 -18.06 -8.94
N LEU A 71 6.91 -18.18 -10.22
CA LEU A 71 5.60 -18.53 -10.72
C LEU A 71 5.68 -19.84 -11.52
N PHE A 72 4.60 -20.60 -11.51
CA PHE A 72 4.54 -21.93 -12.08
C PHE A 72 3.65 -21.94 -13.32
N LYS A 73 4.16 -22.53 -14.39
CA LYS A 73 3.38 -22.83 -15.58
C LYS A 73 2.16 -23.70 -15.20
N GLY A 74 1.02 -23.36 -15.76
CA GLY A 74 -0.24 -24.05 -15.49
C GLY A 74 -1.11 -23.39 -14.45
N ASN A 75 -0.56 -22.46 -13.68
CA ASN A 75 -1.33 -21.63 -12.77
C ASN A 75 -1.67 -20.29 -13.42
N GLU A 76 -2.72 -19.66 -12.92
CA GLU A 76 -3.12 -18.31 -13.26
C GLU A 76 -2.96 -17.43 -12.03
N TYR A 77 -2.29 -16.29 -12.17
CA TYR A 77 -1.98 -15.37 -11.06
C TYR A 77 -2.53 -13.99 -11.33
N TRP A 78 -3.00 -13.37 -10.26
CA TRP A 78 -3.24 -11.94 -10.19
C TRP A 78 -2.39 -11.33 -9.09
N PHE A 79 -1.87 -10.15 -9.34
CA PHE A 79 -1.19 -9.29 -8.38
C PHE A 79 -1.99 -8.00 -8.24
N TRP A 80 -2.44 -7.68 -7.03
CA TRP A 80 -3.26 -6.50 -6.75
C TRP A 80 -2.47 -5.53 -5.90
N LEU A 81 -2.38 -4.30 -6.36
CA LEU A 81 -1.68 -3.20 -5.72
C LEU A 81 -2.68 -2.19 -5.20
N GLY A 82 -2.47 -1.71 -3.99
CA GLY A 82 -3.30 -0.69 -3.38
C GLY A 82 -2.51 0.27 -2.49
N THR A 83 -3.07 1.45 -2.34
CA THR A 83 -2.67 2.45 -1.36
C THR A 83 -3.92 3.14 -0.82
N GLU A 84 -3.87 3.62 0.42
CA GLU A 84 -4.96 4.39 1.02
C GLU A 84 -5.00 5.85 0.54
N VAL A 85 -3.99 6.32 -0.15
CA VAL A 85 -3.95 7.69 -0.69
C VAL A 85 -4.83 7.75 -1.94
N GLU A 86 -6.06 8.18 -1.79
CA GLU A 86 -7.07 8.16 -2.86
C GLU A 86 -6.67 8.96 -4.11
N ALA A 87 -5.92 10.05 -3.91
CA ALA A 87 -5.42 10.89 -5.00
C ALA A 87 -4.17 10.33 -5.69
N ALA A 88 -3.60 9.24 -5.18
CA ALA A 88 -2.44 8.62 -5.78
C ALA A 88 -2.81 7.86 -7.05
N LYS A 89 -1.83 7.76 -7.94
CA LYS A 89 -1.89 6.93 -9.13
C LYS A 89 -0.75 5.92 -9.08
N VAL A 90 -1.10 4.65 -9.11
CA VAL A 90 -0.15 3.54 -8.96
C VAL A 90 -0.19 2.61 -10.15
N SER A 91 0.90 1.94 -10.43
CA SER A 91 0.96 0.92 -11.47
C SER A 91 1.71 -0.32 -11.01
N VAL A 92 1.36 -1.45 -11.60
CA VAL A 92 2.04 -2.73 -11.41
C VAL A 92 2.19 -3.43 -12.75
N HIS A 93 3.38 -3.93 -13.02
CA HIS A 93 3.70 -4.66 -14.24
C HIS A 93 4.53 -5.89 -13.94
N ILE A 94 4.37 -6.93 -14.74
CA ILE A 94 5.08 -8.19 -14.57
C ILE A 94 5.99 -8.43 -15.76
N TYR A 95 7.26 -8.70 -15.47
CA TYR A 95 8.30 -9.01 -16.44
C TYR A 95 8.85 -10.42 -16.20
N ASP A 96 9.24 -11.09 -17.24
CA ASP A 96 9.96 -12.35 -17.13
C ASP A 96 11.44 -12.15 -16.77
N SER A 97 12.18 -13.25 -16.64
CA SER A 97 13.60 -13.22 -16.28
C SER A 97 14.49 -12.56 -17.35
N GLU A 98 13.99 -12.40 -18.57
CA GLU A 98 14.68 -11.71 -19.68
C GLU A 98 14.30 -10.23 -19.76
N GLY A 99 13.46 -9.75 -18.84
CA GLY A 99 13.00 -8.37 -18.82
C GLY A 99 11.90 -8.05 -19.82
N LYS A 100 11.24 -9.06 -20.38
CA LYS A 100 10.10 -8.88 -21.28
C LYS A 100 8.80 -8.81 -20.52
N LEU A 101 7.89 -7.92 -20.95
CA LEU A 101 6.56 -7.81 -20.38
C LEU A 101 5.81 -9.14 -20.55
N ALA A 102 5.37 -9.71 -19.43
CA ALA A 102 4.76 -11.04 -19.37
C ALA A 102 3.29 -11.04 -18.95
N GLU A 103 2.75 -9.89 -18.60
CA GLU A 103 1.37 -9.77 -18.16
C GLU A 103 0.36 -9.90 -19.29
N GLN A 104 -0.86 -10.33 -18.94
CA GLN A 104 -1.98 -10.40 -19.85
C GLN A 104 -2.57 -9.02 -20.14
N PRO A 105 -3.21 -8.82 -21.31
CA PRO A 105 -3.78 -7.52 -21.70
C PRO A 105 -4.92 -7.02 -20.81
N ASP A 106 -5.57 -7.88 -20.05
CA ASP A 106 -6.65 -7.54 -19.12
C ASP A 106 -6.15 -7.03 -17.76
N SER A 107 -4.84 -6.90 -17.58
CA SER A 107 -4.24 -6.14 -16.49
C SER A 107 -4.77 -4.69 -16.52
N TRP A 108 -4.99 -4.11 -15.35
CA TRP A 108 -5.66 -2.81 -15.29
C TRP A 108 -5.03 -1.87 -14.25
N GLN A 109 -5.28 -0.60 -14.44
CA GLN A 109 -4.85 0.48 -13.55
C GLN A 109 -6.02 1.44 -13.38
N LYS A 110 -6.33 1.76 -12.12
CA LYS A 110 -7.42 2.69 -11.79
C LYS A 110 -7.07 3.47 -10.52
N GLY A 111 -6.51 4.68 -10.69
CA GLY A 111 -6.18 5.55 -9.57
C GLY A 111 -5.23 4.88 -8.59
N HIS A 112 -5.65 4.77 -7.32
CA HIS A 112 -4.86 4.18 -6.25
C HIS A 112 -4.92 2.65 -6.18
N PHE A 113 -5.41 2.02 -7.23
CA PHE A 113 -5.42 0.57 -7.44
C PHE A 113 -4.79 0.20 -8.77
N ALA A 114 -4.15 -0.94 -8.81
CA ALA A 114 -3.73 -1.55 -10.05
C ALA A 114 -3.68 -3.07 -9.89
N ALA A 115 -3.80 -3.78 -10.99
CA ALA A 115 -3.71 -5.23 -10.97
C ALA A 115 -3.05 -5.77 -12.24
N ALA A 116 -2.19 -6.76 -12.08
CA ALA A 116 -1.53 -7.42 -13.18
C ALA A 116 -1.87 -8.92 -13.18
N HIS A 117 -2.25 -9.40 -14.35
CA HIS A 117 -2.67 -10.77 -14.60
C HIS A 117 -1.60 -11.50 -15.39
N ILE A 118 -1.25 -12.70 -15.00
CA ILE A 118 -0.28 -13.51 -15.71
C ILE A 118 -0.68 -14.99 -15.74
N MET A 119 -0.49 -15.60 -16.89
CA MET A 119 -0.48 -17.05 -17.10
C MET A 119 0.93 -17.42 -17.55
N PRO A 120 1.82 -17.85 -16.63
CA PRO A 120 3.22 -18.08 -16.99
C PRO A 120 3.37 -19.13 -18.08
N LYS A 121 4.10 -18.80 -19.13
CA LYS A 121 4.45 -19.75 -20.20
C LYS A 121 5.51 -20.74 -19.75
N ASN A 122 6.34 -20.33 -18.81
CA ASN A 122 7.41 -21.12 -18.22
C ASN A 122 7.42 -20.94 -16.71
N THR A 123 7.69 -22.01 -15.99
CA THR A 123 7.99 -21.93 -14.56
C THR A 123 9.34 -21.25 -14.38
N GLY A 124 9.39 -20.24 -13.51
CA GLY A 124 10.62 -19.52 -13.24
C GLY A 124 10.40 -18.25 -12.43
N SER A 125 11.43 -17.43 -12.39
CA SER A 125 11.39 -16.14 -11.69
C SER A 125 10.79 -15.07 -12.57
N TYR A 126 9.86 -14.32 -11.97
CA TYR A 126 9.24 -13.14 -12.56
C TYR A 126 9.47 -11.93 -11.67
N PHE A 127 9.47 -10.77 -12.27
CA PHE A 127 9.67 -9.51 -11.56
C PHE A 127 8.41 -8.68 -11.65
N ILE A 128 7.88 -8.34 -10.49
CA ILE A 128 6.70 -7.50 -10.37
C ILE A 128 7.18 -6.11 -9.99
N ILE A 129 6.94 -5.14 -10.86
CA ILE A 129 7.40 -3.76 -10.69
C ILE A 129 6.24 -2.90 -10.22
N VAL A 130 6.39 -2.35 -9.03
CA VAL A 130 5.45 -1.42 -8.42
C VAL A 130 5.97 0.00 -8.58
N GLU A 131 5.10 0.93 -8.96
CA GLU A 131 5.44 2.34 -9.11
C GLU A 131 4.33 3.22 -8.52
N ILE A 132 4.74 4.29 -7.84
CA ILE A 132 3.88 5.41 -7.49
C ILE A 132 4.06 6.46 -8.59
N GLU A 133 3.11 6.58 -9.50
CA GLU A 133 3.19 7.52 -10.62
C GLU A 133 2.89 8.96 -10.21
N GLN A 134 1.90 9.12 -9.32
CA GLN A 134 1.47 10.40 -8.78
C GLN A 134 1.01 10.22 -7.34
N SER A 135 1.30 11.18 -6.48
CA SER A 135 0.78 11.25 -5.12
C SER A 135 0.95 12.66 -4.56
N PRO A 136 0.01 13.15 -3.75
CA PRO A 136 0.19 14.40 -2.98
C PRO A 136 1.13 14.24 -1.80
N GLU A 137 1.48 13.00 -1.43
CA GLU A 137 2.35 12.67 -0.31
C GLU A 137 3.80 12.54 -0.79
N GLU A 138 4.76 12.95 0.06
CA GLU A 138 6.19 12.78 -0.22
C GLU A 138 6.58 11.30 -0.29
N ARG A 139 6.04 10.50 0.62
CA ARG A 139 6.17 9.04 0.67
C ARG A 139 4.78 8.43 0.69
N THR A 140 4.53 7.46 -0.16
CA THR A 140 3.25 6.77 -0.27
C THR A 140 3.43 5.29 0.08
N HIS A 141 2.72 4.85 1.11
CA HIS A 141 2.68 3.43 1.45
C HIS A 141 1.88 2.65 0.42
N TRP A 142 2.39 1.50 0.07
CA TRP A 142 1.76 0.59 -0.87
C TRP A 142 1.80 -0.84 -0.33
N ALA A 143 0.90 -1.66 -0.79
CA ALA A 143 0.92 -3.10 -0.57
C ALA A 143 0.54 -3.83 -1.85
N LEU A 144 1.21 -4.94 -2.07
CA LEU A 144 0.98 -5.84 -3.18
C LEU A 144 0.60 -7.21 -2.62
N VAL A 145 -0.60 -7.65 -2.91
CA VAL A 145 -1.10 -8.99 -2.59
C VAL A 145 -1.24 -9.79 -3.87
N TYR A 146 -1.18 -11.11 -3.78
CA TYR A 146 -1.36 -11.95 -4.95
C TYR A 146 -2.13 -13.22 -4.62
N GLY A 147 -2.65 -13.82 -5.66
CA GLY A 147 -3.38 -15.06 -5.56
C GLY A 147 -3.29 -15.85 -6.87
N PHE A 148 -3.79 -17.05 -6.82
CA PHE A 148 -3.74 -17.97 -7.94
C PHE A 148 -4.95 -18.90 -8.00
N ARG A 149 -5.16 -19.50 -9.14
CA ARG A 149 -6.06 -20.63 -9.35
C ARG A 149 -5.55 -21.57 -10.43
#